data_72d8a6b04a2ef1130fe0a4a026d3b4d5
#
_entry.id   72d8a6b04a2ef1130fe0a4a026d3b4d5
#
_cell.length_a   1.000
_cell.length_b   1.000
_cell.length_c   1.000
_cell.angle_alpha   90.00
_cell.angle_beta   90.00
_cell.angle_gamma   90.00
#
_symmetry.space_group_name_H-M   'P 1'
#
loop_
_entity.id
_entity.type
_entity.pdbx_description
1 polymer ?
#
loop_
_entity_poly.entity_id
_entity_poly.type
_entity_poly.pdbx_seq_one_letter_code
_entity_poly.pdbx_strand_id
1 'polypeptide(L)'
;MGQKILVVEDNELNLKLFCDLLRAHGYETEPVRDGREAMERTRLFRPDLVIMDIQMPHISGLELIEQIKADAELKAIPIMAVTAYAAKGDEERIRDAGAEGYVSKPISVLKFVESVGALLAVQPSD
;
A
#
# COMPACT_ATOMS: atom_id res chain seq x y z
N MET A 1 -14.90 -0.92 14.95
CA MET A 1 -14.45 0.07 14.00
C MET A 1 -13.30 -0.45 13.21
N GLY A 2 -13.40 -0.33 11.92
CA GLY A 2 -12.40 -0.89 11.03
C GLY A 2 -11.15 -0.04 10.97
N GLN A 3 -10.02 -0.70 10.79
CA GLN A 3 -8.79 0.01 10.49
C GLN A 3 -8.88 0.55 9.06
N LYS A 4 -8.14 1.61 8.79
CA LYS A 4 -8.20 2.33 7.52
C LYS A 4 -7.04 1.94 6.62
N ILE A 5 -7.33 1.64 5.37
CA ILE A 5 -6.32 1.26 4.38
C ILE A 5 -6.48 2.14 3.15
N LEU A 6 -5.41 2.82 2.78
CA LEU A 6 -5.38 3.61 1.55
C LEU A 6 -4.76 2.72 0.47
N VAL A 7 -5.42 2.65 -0.68
CA VAL A 7 -4.97 1.80 -1.78
C VAL A 7 -4.64 2.67 -2.99
N VAL A 8 -3.37 2.68 -3.39
CA VAL A 8 -2.91 3.44 -4.55
C VAL A 8 -2.64 2.46 -5.69
N GLU A 9 -3.48 2.50 -6.72
CA GLU A 9 -3.44 1.57 -7.83
C GLU A 9 -4.11 2.22 -9.04
N ASP A 10 -3.40 2.34 -10.14
CA ASP A 10 -3.94 3.00 -11.33
C ASP A 10 -4.86 2.11 -12.16
N ASN A 11 -4.72 0.79 -12.06
CA ASN A 11 -5.60 -0.14 -12.77
C ASN A 11 -6.93 -0.24 -12.03
N GLU A 12 -8.00 0.15 -12.71
CA GLU A 12 -9.32 0.24 -12.11
C GLU A 12 -9.85 -1.09 -11.60
N LEU A 13 -9.60 -2.17 -12.35
CA LEU A 13 -10.05 -3.50 -11.94
C LEU A 13 -9.31 -4.00 -10.71
N ASN A 14 -8.00 -3.79 -10.67
CA ASN A 14 -7.21 -4.18 -9.50
C ASN A 14 -7.59 -3.36 -8.28
N LEU A 15 -7.81 -2.06 -8.47
CA LEU A 15 -8.22 -1.19 -7.38
C LEU A 15 -9.54 -1.66 -6.77
N LYS A 16 -10.51 -1.98 -7.63
CA LYS A 16 -11.79 -2.48 -7.16
C LYS A 16 -11.63 -3.81 -6.43
N LEU A 17 -10.83 -4.72 -6.98
CA LEU A 17 -10.58 -6.02 -6.35
C LEU A 17 -10.00 -5.85 -4.95
N PHE A 18 -8.97 -5.04 -4.82
CA PHE A 18 -8.31 -4.84 -3.54
C PHE A 18 -9.26 -4.22 -2.52
N CYS A 19 -10.00 -3.19 -2.93
CA CYS A 19 -10.92 -2.51 -2.02
C CYS A 19 -12.07 -3.43 -1.60
N ASP A 20 -12.63 -4.21 -2.54
CA ASP A 20 -13.70 -5.14 -2.22
C ASP A 20 -13.25 -6.21 -1.24
N LEU A 21 -12.05 -6.77 -1.45
CA LEU A 21 -11.49 -7.78 -0.55
C LEU A 21 -11.28 -7.20 0.86
N LEU A 22 -10.74 -6.01 0.94
CA LEU A 22 -10.47 -5.38 2.23
C LEU A 22 -11.77 -5.04 2.97
N ARG A 23 -12.75 -4.52 2.27
CA ARG A 23 -14.04 -4.20 2.88
C ARG A 23 -14.74 -5.46 3.37
N ALA A 24 -14.61 -6.56 2.64
CA ALA A 24 -15.18 -7.84 3.05
C ALA A 24 -14.57 -8.33 4.36
N HIS A 25 -13.37 -7.89 4.70
CA HIS A 25 -12.69 -8.24 5.95
C HIS A 25 -12.83 -7.16 7.03
N GLY A 26 -13.71 -6.19 6.81
CA GLY A 26 -14.03 -5.19 7.83
C GLY A 26 -13.16 -3.94 7.82
N TYR A 27 -12.31 -3.76 6.82
CA TYR A 27 -11.47 -2.57 6.73
C TYR A 27 -12.18 -1.44 6.00
N GLU A 28 -11.86 -0.21 6.37
CA GLU A 28 -12.31 0.97 5.66
C GLU A 28 -11.25 1.32 4.60
N THR A 29 -11.66 1.58 3.37
CA THR A 29 -10.71 1.80 2.28
C THR A 29 -10.88 3.16 1.63
N GLU A 30 -9.74 3.73 1.20
CA GLU A 30 -9.71 4.95 0.40
C GLU A 30 -8.97 4.65 -0.90
N PRO A 31 -9.67 4.59 -2.04
CA PRO A 31 -9.02 4.30 -3.32
C PRO A 31 -8.37 5.56 -3.90
N VAL A 32 -7.16 5.41 -4.43
CA VAL A 32 -6.44 6.49 -5.10
C VAL A 32 -5.95 5.93 -6.44
N ARG A 33 -6.46 6.47 -7.54
CA ARG A 33 -6.11 5.99 -8.88
C ARG A 33 -4.90 6.69 -9.48
N ASP A 34 -4.60 7.88 -8.99
CA ASP A 34 -3.51 8.70 -9.52
C ASP A 34 -2.47 8.90 -8.44
N GLY A 35 -1.26 8.40 -8.69
CA GLY A 35 -0.17 8.49 -7.72
C GLY A 35 0.18 9.92 -7.33
N ARG A 36 -0.10 10.87 -8.21
CA ARG A 36 0.16 12.28 -7.92
C ARG A 36 -0.70 12.82 -6.77
N GLU A 37 -1.81 12.16 -6.47
CA GLU A 37 -2.70 12.56 -5.36
C GLU A 37 -2.39 11.80 -4.07
N ALA A 38 -1.48 10.83 -4.12
CA ALA A 38 -1.29 9.91 -3.01
C ALA A 38 -0.86 10.60 -1.71
N MET A 39 0.08 11.54 -1.81
CA MET A 39 0.58 12.22 -0.60
C MET A 39 -0.51 13.01 0.10
N GLU A 40 -1.28 13.79 -0.64
CA GLU A 40 -2.37 14.58 -0.07
C GLU A 40 -3.45 13.68 0.51
N ARG A 41 -3.83 12.64 -0.23
CA ARG A 41 -4.87 11.72 0.23
C ARG A 41 -4.43 10.97 1.49
N THR A 42 -3.16 10.62 1.57
CA THR A 42 -2.61 9.96 2.76
C THR A 42 -2.73 10.88 3.98
N ARG A 43 -2.40 12.15 3.82
CA ARG A 43 -2.50 13.11 4.91
C ARG A 43 -3.95 13.32 5.37
N LEU A 44 -4.88 13.36 4.43
CA LEU A 44 -6.29 13.59 4.75
C LEU A 44 -6.95 12.37 5.37
N PHE A 45 -6.68 11.20 4.83
CA PHE A 45 -7.34 9.97 5.28
C PHE A 45 -6.73 9.40 6.56
N ARG A 46 -5.43 9.61 6.76
CA ARG A 46 -4.67 9.07 7.90
C ARG A 46 -4.84 7.57 8.04
N PRO A 47 -4.39 6.80 7.04
CA PRO A 47 -4.58 5.36 7.06
C PRO A 47 -3.70 4.65 8.07
N ASP A 48 -4.10 3.45 8.43
CA ASP A 48 -3.28 2.56 9.26
C ASP A 48 -2.31 1.74 8.40
N LEU A 49 -2.58 1.65 7.11
CA LEU A 49 -1.75 0.93 6.14
C LEU A 49 -1.93 1.55 4.77
N VAL A 50 -0.86 1.64 4.00
CA VAL A 50 -0.90 2.04 2.60
C VAL A 50 -0.54 0.85 1.73
N ILE A 51 -1.39 0.53 0.75
CA ILE A 51 -1.08 -0.46 -0.27
C ILE A 51 -0.69 0.31 -1.52
N MET A 52 0.52 0.07 -2.03
CA MET A 52 1.11 0.90 -3.07
C MET A 52 1.53 0.07 -4.27
N ASP A 53 0.90 0.32 -5.42
CA ASP A 53 1.34 -0.24 -6.68
C ASP A 53 2.65 0.43 -7.09
N ILE A 54 3.62 -0.37 -7.53
CA ILE A 54 4.93 0.14 -7.92
C ILE A 54 4.91 0.67 -9.36
N GLN A 55 4.20 0.01 -10.26
CA GLN A 55 4.16 0.40 -11.67
C GLN A 55 2.96 1.28 -11.97
N MET A 56 3.16 2.59 -11.89
CA MET A 56 2.12 3.56 -12.21
C MET A 56 2.66 4.64 -13.15
N PRO A 57 1.78 5.22 -13.99
CA PRO A 57 2.20 6.35 -14.82
C PRO A 57 2.45 7.60 -13.95
N HIS A 58 3.21 8.53 -14.48
CA HIS A 58 3.50 9.85 -13.91
C HIS A 58 4.44 9.81 -12.72
N ILE A 59 4.18 8.98 -11.72
CA ILE A 59 5.07 8.84 -10.56
C ILE A 59 5.10 7.39 -10.14
N SER A 60 6.27 6.85 -9.90
CA SER A 60 6.39 5.46 -9.51
C SER A 60 6.04 5.26 -8.03
N GLY A 61 5.58 4.05 -7.71
CA GLY A 61 5.31 3.71 -6.32
C GLY A 61 6.55 3.80 -5.44
N LEU A 62 7.74 3.51 -6.00
CA LEU A 62 8.99 3.63 -5.24
C LEU A 62 9.22 5.05 -4.78
N GLU A 63 9.00 6.03 -5.67
CA GLU A 63 9.15 7.43 -5.31
C GLU A 63 8.18 7.83 -4.22
N LEU A 64 6.94 7.35 -4.31
CA LEU A 64 5.92 7.65 -3.31
C LEU A 64 6.27 7.04 -1.96
N ILE A 65 6.78 5.81 -1.95
CA ILE A 65 7.21 5.17 -0.71
C ILE A 65 8.31 6.01 -0.05
N GLU A 66 9.29 6.44 -0.83
CA GLU A 66 10.37 7.28 -0.32
C GLU A 66 9.86 8.60 0.24
N GLN A 67 8.90 9.23 -0.45
CA GLN A 67 8.32 10.48 0.00
C GLN A 67 7.54 10.31 1.31
N ILE A 68 6.77 9.24 1.43
CA ILE A 68 6.02 8.97 2.66
C ILE A 68 6.98 8.71 3.81
N LYS A 69 8.03 7.94 3.58
CA LYS A 69 9.01 7.61 4.63
C LYS A 69 9.90 8.79 5.00
N ALA A 70 10.00 9.78 4.14
CA ALA A 70 10.74 11.00 4.44
C ALA A 70 9.88 12.05 5.18
N ASP A 71 8.57 11.84 5.25
CA ASP A 71 7.63 12.79 5.85
C ASP A 71 7.47 12.47 7.34
N ALA A 72 7.73 13.45 8.20
CA ALA A 72 7.71 13.24 9.66
C ALA A 72 6.33 12.79 10.16
N GLU A 73 5.27 13.20 9.49
CA GLU A 73 3.91 12.83 9.90
C GLU A 73 3.48 11.47 9.38
N LEU A 74 4.03 11.03 8.25
CA LEU A 74 3.55 9.84 7.55
C LEU A 74 4.49 8.64 7.67
N LYS A 75 5.72 8.84 8.07
CA LYS A 75 6.75 7.78 8.02
C LYS A 75 6.44 6.55 8.87
N ALA A 76 5.60 6.70 9.88
CA ALA A 76 5.25 5.59 10.76
C ALA A 76 4.19 4.68 10.15
N ILE A 77 3.52 5.10 9.08
CA ILE A 77 2.49 4.30 8.43
C ILE A 77 3.15 3.17 7.65
N PRO A 78 2.81 1.89 7.93
CA PRO A 78 3.38 0.79 7.15
C PRO A 78 2.88 0.82 5.71
N ILE A 79 3.74 0.39 4.80
CA ILE A 79 3.44 0.35 3.37
C ILE A 79 3.64 -1.07 2.86
N MET A 80 2.63 -1.59 2.17
CA MET A 80 2.73 -2.87 1.48
C MET A 80 2.79 -2.58 -0.02
N ALA A 81 3.91 -2.91 -0.63
CA ALA A 81 4.08 -2.72 -2.07
C ALA A 81 3.44 -3.87 -2.84
N VAL A 82 2.86 -3.56 -3.99
CA VAL A 82 2.31 -4.55 -4.90
C VAL A 82 2.98 -4.34 -6.25
N THR A 83 3.54 -5.39 -6.83
CA THR A 83 4.31 -5.25 -8.06
C THR A 83 4.12 -6.46 -8.98
N ALA A 84 4.15 -6.20 -10.30
CA ALA A 84 4.16 -7.27 -11.31
C ALA A 84 5.58 -7.81 -11.51
N TYR A 85 6.59 -7.07 -11.07
CA TYR A 85 7.98 -7.50 -11.22
C TYR A 85 8.40 -8.31 -10.02
N ALA A 86 8.86 -9.53 -10.29
CA ALA A 86 9.35 -10.43 -9.26
C ALA A 86 10.80 -10.83 -9.54
N ALA A 87 11.54 -9.96 -10.22
CA ALA A 87 12.93 -10.22 -10.53
C ALA A 87 13.77 -10.17 -9.25
N LYS A 88 14.85 -10.93 -9.26
CA LYS A 88 15.77 -10.94 -8.14
C LYS A 88 16.31 -9.53 -7.91
N GLY A 89 16.20 -9.05 -6.70
CA GLY A 89 16.65 -7.70 -6.35
C GLY A 89 15.54 -6.67 -6.32
N ASP A 90 14.39 -6.93 -6.94
CA ASP A 90 13.28 -5.97 -6.92
C ASP A 90 12.70 -5.82 -5.53
N GLU A 91 12.53 -6.95 -4.83
CA GLU A 91 12.03 -6.90 -3.45
C GLU A 91 12.99 -6.09 -2.56
N GLU A 92 14.29 -6.30 -2.73
CA GLU A 92 15.29 -5.59 -1.95
C GLU A 92 15.18 -4.08 -2.19
N ARG A 93 15.05 -3.67 -3.44
CA ARG A 93 14.90 -2.25 -3.79
C ARG A 93 13.65 -1.63 -3.18
N ILE A 94 12.55 -2.39 -3.20
CA ILE A 94 11.29 -1.94 -2.63
C ILE A 94 11.41 -1.78 -1.12
N ARG A 95 12.03 -2.74 -0.45
CA ARG A 95 12.23 -2.66 1.00
C ARG A 95 13.22 -1.57 1.37
N ASP A 96 14.24 -1.36 0.55
CA ASP A 96 15.21 -0.28 0.78
C ASP A 96 14.55 1.10 0.66
N ALA A 97 13.54 1.22 -0.19
CA ALA A 97 12.77 2.46 -0.30
C ALA A 97 11.94 2.72 0.96
N GLY A 98 11.68 1.70 1.77
CA GLY A 98 10.99 1.83 3.05
C GLY A 98 9.73 1.01 3.21
N ALA A 99 9.37 0.18 2.23
CA ALA A 99 8.17 -0.65 2.34
C ALA A 99 8.37 -1.75 3.38
N GLU A 100 7.38 -1.94 4.23
CA GLU A 100 7.40 -2.98 5.25
C GLU A 100 6.89 -4.32 4.73
N GLY A 101 6.12 -4.30 3.64
CA GLY A 101 5.59 -5.52 3.06
C GLY A 101 5.67 -5.52 1.55
N TYR A 102 5.48 -6.69 0.96
CA TYR A 102 5.67 -6.87 -0.47
C TYR A 102 4.79 -8.03 -0.94
N VAL A 103 4.03 -7.82 -2.01
CA VAL A 103 3.22 -8.86 -2.64
C VAL A 103 3.39 -8.74 -4.14
N SER A 104 3.60 -9.87 -4.82
CA SER A 104 3.76 -9.88 -6.28
C SER A 104 2.43 -10.22 -6.97
N LYS A 105 2.24 -9.64 -8.16
CA LYS A 105 1.12 -9.98 -9.03
C LYS A 105 1.46 -11.20 -9.86
N PRO A 106 0.51 -12.05 -10.21
CA PRO A 106 -0.90 -11.98 -9.87
C PRO A 106 -1.14 -12.24 -8.38
N ILE A 107 -2.08 -11.51 -7.80
CA ILE A 107 -2.31 -11.55 -6.37
C ILE A 107 -2.95 -12.88 -5.95
N SER A 108 -2.36 -13.52 -4.93
CA SER A 108 -3.03 -14.59 -4.22
C SER A 108 -3.90 -13.93 -3.14
N VAL A 109 -5.20 -14.16 -3.20
CA VAL A 109 -6.14 -13.56 -2.26
C VAL A 109 -5.73 -13.86 -0.81
N LEU A 110 -5.40 -15.11 -0.54
CA LEU A 110 -5.01 -15.53 0.81
C LEU A 110 -3.75 -14.81 1.29
N LYS A 111 -2.71 -14.76 0.45
CA LYS A 111 -1.47 -14.09 0.82
C LYS A 111 -1.67 -12.59 0.99
N PHE A 112 -2.50 -11.99 0.16
CA PHE A 112 -2.79 -10.57 0.23
C PHE A 112 -3.44 -10.23 1.58
N VAL A 113 -4.47 -10.97 1.95
CA VAL A 113 -5.19 -10.73 3.20
C VAL A 113 -4.30 -11.02 4.42
N GLU A 114 -3.52 -12.09 4.36
CA GLU A 114 -2.60 -12.43 5.45
C GLU A 114 -1.55 -11.34 5.65
N SER A 115 -0.99 -10.83 4.55
CA SER A 115 0.03 -9.77 4.62
C SER A 115 -0.54 -8.49 5.20
N VAL A 116 -1.75 -8.13 4.81
CA VAL A 116 -2.43 -6.95 5.36
C VAL A 116 -2.60 -7.11 6.87
N GLY A 117 -3.12 -8.25 7.29
CA GLY A 117 -3.35 -8.51 8.71
C GLY A 117 -2.06 -8.48 9.52
N ALA A 118 -0.98 -9.05 8.98
CA ALA A 118 0.31 -9.07 9.65
C ALA A 118 0.89 -7.67 9.83
N LEU A 119 0.78 -6.83 8.80
CA LEU A 119 1.31 -5.47 8.87
C LEU A 119 0.51 -4.60 9.84
N LEU A 120 -0.80 -4.79 9.89
CA LEU A 120 -1.63 -4.06 10.84
C LEU A 120 -1.40 -4.51 12.27
N ALA A 121 -1.09 -5.78 12.47
CA ALA A 121 -0.86 -6.33 13.80
C ALA A 121 0.42 -5.85 14.45
N VAL A 122 1.43 -5.45 13.65
CA VAL A 122 2.73 -5.00 14.20
C VAL A 122 2.80 -3.51 14.42
N GLN A 123 1.72 -2.78 14.17
CA GLN A 123 1.72 -1.34 14.43
C GLN A 123 1.83 -1.08 15.92
N PRO A 124 2.62 -0.07 16.31
CA PRO A 124 2.69 0.28 17.72
C PRO A 124 1.31 0.70 18.19
N SER A 125 0.91 0.19 19.35
CA SER A 125 -0.33 0.63 19.96
C SER A 125 -0.02 1.82 20.83
N ASP A 126 -0.78 2.83 20.66
CA ASP A 126 -0.58 4.07 21.43
C ASP A 126 -1.52 4.16 22.59
#